data_d9fdc513a7a6b5a40d962aabe25ea1f8
#
_entry.id   d9fdc513a7a6b5a40d962aabe25ea1f8
#
_cell.length_a   1.000
_cell.length_b   1.000
_cell.length_c   1.000
_cell.angle_alpha   90.00
_cell.angle_beta   90.00
_cell.angle_gamma   90.00
#
_symmetry.space_group_name_H-M   'P 1'
#
loop_
_entity.id
_entity.type
_entity.pdbx_description
1 polymer ?
#
loop_
_entity_poly.entity_id
_entity_poly.type
_entity_poly.pdbx_seq_one_letter_code
_entity_poly.pdbx_strand_id
1 'polypeptide(L)'
;MSGKEHERICLILEGSYPYVHGGVSTWMHAYIQAMQEHEFVLWVIGAKAEGRGKFVYDLPSNVVEVEEVFLDDALRLHGEHVPVLFTEEERTALRELLRLGTPDWDVLFRLFQQKKVHPLSFLQSREFMKLFTDICLEEYPYVPYADAFHTMRSMLLPVLYLLTGRVPKAQIYHAISTGY
;
A
#
# COMPACT_ATOMS: atom_id res chain seq x y z
N MET A 1 -21.03 23.21 -26.42
CA MET A 1 -19.94 23.55 -25.49
C MET A 1 -19.81 22.34 -24.55
N SER A 2 -18.86 21.45 -24.83
CA SER A 2 -18.57 20.31 -23.95
C SER A 2 -17.98 20.86 -22.67
N GLY A 3 -18.71 20.73 -21.55
CA GLY A 3 -18.14 21.04 -20.25
C GLY A 3 -16.91 20.16 -20.05
N LYS A 4 -15.75 20.75 -19.83
CA LYS A 4 -14.57 19.99 -19.39
C LYS A 4 -14.96 19.33 -18.08
N GLU A 5 -15.10 18.00 -18.07
CA GLU A 5 -15.31 17.26 -16.84
C GLU A 5 -14.05 17.47 -15.99
N HIS A 6 -14.25 18.04 -14.81
CA HIS A 6 -13.21 18.13 -13.79
C HIS A 6 -12.99 16.71 -13.26
N GLU A 7 -11.93 16.06 -13.70
CA GLU A 7 -11.57 14.75 -13.22
C GLU A 7 -10.73 14.87 -11.96
N ARG A 8 -10.98 13.95 -11.02
CA ARG A 8 -10.14 13.80 -9.84
C ARG A 8 -9.09 12.72 -10.11
N ILE A 9 -7.83 13.11 -10.06
CA ILE A 9 -6.66 12.28 -10.36
C ILE A 9 -5.93 11.97 -9.05
N CYS A 10 -5.80 10.70 -8.71
CA CYS A 10 -4.97 10.26 -7.60
C CYS A 10 -3.56 9.97 -8.10
N LEU A 11 -2.58 10.71 -7.58
CA LEU A 11 -1.17 10.46 -7.82
C LEU A 11 -0.64 9.57 -6.70
N ILE A 12 -0.19 8.37 -7.07
CA ILE A 12 0.44 7.43 -6.15
C ILE A 12 1.94 7.71 -6.16
N LEU A 13 2.46 8.20 -5.04
CA LEU A 13 3.80 8.77 -4.93
C LEU A 13 4.64 7.97 -3.92
N GLU A 14 5.84 7.62 -4.29
CA GLU A 14 6.78 6.94 -3.42
C GLU A 14 7.73 7.97 -2.75
N GLY A 15 7.30 8.53 -1.62
CA GLY A 15 8.13 9.25 -0.63
C GLY A 15 8.91 10.49 -1.06
N SER A 16 8.91 10.88 -2.34
CA SER A 16 9.70 12.02 -2.83
C SER A 16 8.91 13.33 -2.76
N TYR A 17 7.86 13.47 -3.53
CA TYR A 17 6.98 14.63 -3.51
C TYR A 17 5.87 14.43 -2.47
N PRO A 18 5.54 15.39 -1.64
CA PRO A 18 6.07 16.77 -1.55
C PRO A 18 7.17 16.97 -0.49
N TYR A 19 7.91 15.95 -0.08
CA TYR A 19 8.82 15.99 1.08
C TYR A 19 10.28 16.34 0.74
N VAL A 20 10.73 16.07 -0.48
CA VAL A 20 12.13 16.20 -0.87
C VAL A 20 12.26 16.99 -2.16
N HIS A 21 13.17 17.96 -2.20
CA HIS A 21 13.54 18.62 -3.46
C HIS A 21 14.33 17.67 -4.35
N GLY A 22 13.94 17.57 -5.62
CA GLY A 22 14.60 16.71 -6.60
C GLY A 22 13.92 16.75 -7.96
N GLY A 23 14.50 16.10 -8.95
CA GLY A 23 13.98 16.12 -10.33
C GLY A 23 12.54 15.62 -10.43
N VAL A 24 12.24 14.48 -9.83
CA VAL A 24 10.89 13.90 -9.82
C VAL A 24 9.90 14.83 -9.10
N SER A 25 10.28 15.37 -7.94
CA SER A 25 9.41 16.27 -7.18
C SER A 25 9.16 17.58 -7.91
N THR A 26 10.18 18.16 -8.55
CA THR A 26 10.04 19.37 -9.35
C THR A 26 9.15 19.14 -10.55
N TRP A 27 9.34 18.02 -11.26
CA TRP A 27 8.50 17.64 -12.40
C TRP A 27 7.04 17.44 -11.95
N MET A 28 6.81 16.73 -10.85
CA MET A 28 5.47 16.48 -10.33
C MET A 28 4.76 17.77 -9.94
N HIS A 29 5.47 18.67 -9.26
CA HIS A 29 4.94 19.99 -8.90
C HIS A 29 4.51 20.79 -10.14
N ALA A 30 5.37 20.85 -11.17
CA ALA A 30 5.06 21.51 -12.44
C ALA A 30 3.89 20.83 -13.18
N TYR A 31 3.83 19.49 -13.17
CA TYR A 31 2.72 18.72 -13.75
C TYR A 31 1.36 19.10 -13.14
N ILE A 32 1.27 19.13 -11.81
CA ILE A 32 0.05 19.52 -11.11
C ILE A 32 -0.32 20.98 -11.43
N GLN A 33 0.66 21.88 -11.43
CA GLN A 33 0.45 23.30 -11.77
C GLN A 33 -0.01 23.52 -13.21
N ALA A 34 0.43 22.68 -14.15
CA ALA A 34 0.03 22.79 -15.54
C ALA A 34 -1.39 22.29 -15.83
N MET A 35 -2.01 21.52 -14.92
CA MET A 35 -3.32 20.89 -15.10
C MET A 35 -4.35 21.45 -14.09
N GLN A 36 -4.52 22.77 -14.06
CA GLN A 36 -5.39 23.48 -13.12
C GLN A 36 -6.88 23.14 -13.28
N GLU A 37 -7.28 22.55 -14.40
CA GLU A 37 -8.64 22.08 -14.67
C GLU A 37 -8.99 20.77 -13.98
N HIS A 38 -8.02 20.06 -13.38
CA HIS A 38 -8.23 18.79 -12.66
C HIS A 38 -7.96 18.95 -11.17
N GLU A 39 -8.66 18.16 -10.37
CA GLU A 39 -8.38 18.01 -8.94
C GLU A 39 -7.36 16.89 -8.73
N PHE A 40 -6.38 17.13 -7.88
CA PHE A 40 -5.38 16.13 -7.51
C PHE A 40 -5.53 15.66 -6.07
N VAL A 41 -5.44 14.36 -5.90
CA VAL A 41 -5.25 13.70 -4.61
C VAL A 41 -3.85 13.11 -4.59
N LEU A 42 -3.07 13.42 -3.59
CA LEU A 42 -1.75 12.81 -3.40
C LEU A 42 -1.90 11.62 -2.45
N TRP A 43 -1.62 10.43 -2.93
CA TRP A 43 -1.50 9.24 -2.09
C TRP A 43 -0.01 8.92 -1.94
N VAL A 44 0.54 9.35 -0.81
CA VAL A 44 1.98 9.30 -0.58
C VAL A 44 2.32 8.10 0.30
N ILE A 45 3.19 7.24 -0.19
CA ILE A 45 3.71 6.08 0.51
C ILE A 45 5.15 6.38 0.90
N GLY A 46 5.37 6.72 2.18
CA GLY A 46 6.67 7.07 2.72
C GLY A 46 7.26 5.97 3.61
N ALA A 47 8.57 5.99 3.80
CA ALA A 47 9.24 5.01 4.66
C ALA A 47 9.09 5.35 6.14
N LYS A 48 9.21 6.63 6.53
CA LYS A 48 9.29 7.08 7.93
C LYS A 48 8.22 8.11 8.27
N ALA A 49 7.44 7.85 9.31
CA ALA A 49 6.38 8.74 9.80
C ALA A 49 6.87 10.10 10.30
N GLU A 50 8.17 10.24 10.58
CA GLU A 50 8.77 11.53 10.96
C GLU A 50 8.62 12.61 9.88
N GLY A 51 8.43 12.21 8.61
CA GLY A 51 8.16 13.10 7.48
C GLY A 51 6.74 13.63 7.42
N ARG A 52 5.79 13.06 8.18
CA ARG A 52 4.37 13.38 8.11
C ARG A 52 4.11 14.88 8.21
N GLY A 53 3.40 15.43 7.22
CA GLY A 53 3.03 16.84 7.16
C GLY A 53 4.19 17.82 6.93
N LYS A 54 5.43 17.35 6.72
CA LYS A 54 6.60 18.21 6.53
C LYS A 54 6.86 18.44 5.03
N PHE A 55 5.94 19.13 4.38
CA PHE A 55 6.06 19.44 2.96
C PHE A 55 7.10 20.52 2.71
N VAL A 56 7.96 20.33 1.71
CA VAL A 56 8.94 21.30 1.26
C VAL A 56 8.47 22.12 0.04
N TYR A 57 7.30 21.76 -0.50
CA TYR A 57 6.61 22.48 -1.55
C TYR A 57 5.33 23.10 -1.02
N ASP A 58 5.02 24.33 -1.47
CA ASP A 58 3.69 24.88 -1.32
C ASP A 58 2.76 24.17 -2.31
N LEU A 59 1.80 23.41 -1.78
CA LEU A 59 0.94 22.60 -2.63
C LEU A 59 0.05 23.50 -3.50
N PRO A 60 -0.04 23.23 -4.82
CA PRO A 60 -0.94 23.95 -5.71
C PRO A 60 -2.40 23.84 -5.26
N SER A 61 -3.20 24.88 -5.55
CA SER A 61 -4.59 24.99 -5.08
C SER A 61 -5.53 23.88 -5.59
N ASN A 62 -5.16 23.22 -6.66
CA ASN A 62 -5.87 22.06 -7.22
C ASN A 62 -5.47 20.71 -6.58
N VAL A 63 -4.59 20.72 -5.59
CA VAL A 63 -4.40 19.56 -4.70
C VAL A 63 -5.44 19.65 -3.59
N VAL A 64 -6.45 18.78 -3.65
CA VAL A 64 -7.62 18.82 -2.75
C VAL A 64 -7.50 17.90 -1.55
N GLU A 65 -6.60 16.90 -1.61
CA GLU A 65 -6.42 15.91 -0.54
C GLU A 65 -5.00 15.36 -0.57
N VAL A 66 -4.44 15.10 0.60
CA VAL A 66 -3.16 14.37 0.76
C VAL A 66 -3.40 13.23 1.74
N GLU A 67 -3.30 12.00 1.27
CA GLU A 67 -3.33 10.78 2.09
C GLU A 67 -1.91 10.29 2.28
N GLU A 68 -1.44 10.29 3.54
CA GLU A 68 -0.07 9.94 3.90
C GLU A 68 -0.04 8.57 4.56
N VAL A 69 0.67 7.62 3.96
CA VAL A 69 0.90 6.29 4.51
C VAL A 69 2.40 6.10 4.75
N PHE A 70 2.79 5.85 6.00
CA PHE A 70 4.19 5.61 6.35
C PHE A 70 4.39 4.17 6.80
N LEU A 71 5.28 3.46 6.09
CA LEU A 71 5.46 2.02 6.25
C LEU A 71 6.02 1.62 7.63
N ASP A 72 6.76 2.50 8.31
CA ASP A 72 7.25 2.25 9.66
C ASP A 72 6.14 2.26 10.72
N ASP A 73 4.97 2.83 10.43
CA ASP A 73 3.81 2.72 11.30
C ASP A 73 3.33 1.26 11.41
N ALA A 74 3.52 0.45 10.37
CA ALA A 74 3.21 -0.98 10.39
C ALA A 74 3.96 -1.74 11.51
N LEU A 75 5.14 -1.26 11.88
CA LEU A 75 5.96 -1.86 12.94
C LEU A 75 5.57 -1.37 14.34
N ARG A 76 4.90 -0.21 14.43
CA ARG A 76 4.52 0.43 15.71
C ARG A 76 3.15 -0.01 16.20
N LEU A 77 2.28 -0.43 15.28
CA LEU A 77 0.93 -0.84 15.63
C LEU A 77 0.95 -2.21 16.31
N HIS A 78 0.58 -2.23 17.58
CA HIS A 78 0.33 -3.47 18.32
C HIS A 78 -1.18 -3.71 18.31
N GLY A 79 -1.61 -4.69 17.52
CA GLY A 79 -3.01 -5.13 17.52
C GLY A 79 -3.24 -6.22 18.56
N GLU A 80 -4.44 -6.28 19.12
CA GLU A 80 -4.86 -7.44 19.89
C GLU A 80 -4.86 -8.68 19.00
N HIS A 81 -4.39 -9.81 19.54
CA HIS A 81 -4.47 -11.11 18.88
C HIS A 81 -5.93 -11.58 18.84
N VAL A 82 -6.66 -11.16 17.83
CA VAL A 82 -7.98 -11.70 17.55
C VAL A 82 -7.83 -12.89 16.61
N PRO A 83 -8.29 -14.10 17.01
CA PRO A 83 -8.32 -15.24 16.11
C PRO A 83 -9.21 -14.91 14.90
N VAL A 84 -8.64 -14.86 13.72
CA VAL A 84 -9.41 -14.60 12.49
C VAL A 84 -9.66 -15.92 11.78
N LEU A 85 -10.91 -16.26 11.61
CA LEU A 85 -11.32 -17.37 10.76
C LEU A 85 -11.42 -16.87 9.31
N PHE A 86 -10.69 -17.50 8.42
CA PHE A 86 -10.71 -17.22 7.00
C PHE A 86 -11.72 -18.12 6.28
N THR A 87 -12.45 -17.54 5.34
CA THR A 87 -13.25 -18.30 4.37
C THR A 87 -12.35 -18.97 3.34
N GLU A 88 -12.87 -19.90 2.55
CA GLU A 88 -12.08 -20.53 1.47
C GLU A 88 -11.66 -19.53 0.39
N GLU A 89 -12.51 -18.54 0.09
CA GLU A 89 -12.22 -17.44 -0.82
C GLU A 89 -11.01 -16.61 -0.31
N GLU A 90 -11.03 -16.24 0.96
CA GLU A 90 -9.95 -15.48 1.60
C GLU A 90 -8.63 -16.29 1.66
N ARG A 91 -8.73 -17.62 1.94
CA ARG A 91 -7.56 -18.50 1.93
C ARG A 91 -6.95 -18.61 0.54
N THR A 92 -7.80 -18.70 -0.50
CA THR A 92 -7.34 -18.73 -1.89
C THR A 92 -6.64 -17.45 -2.27
N ALA A 93 -7.23 -16.28 -1.97
CA ALA A 93 -6.61 -14.98 -2.25
C ALA A 93 -5.29 -14.81 -1.49
N LEU A 94 -5.22 -15.22 -0.22
CA LEU A 94 -3.98 -15.19 0.57
C LEU A 94 -2.92 -16.15 0.02
N ARG A 95 -3.31 -17.34 -0.45
CA ARG A 95 -2.38 -18.30 -1.06
C ARG A 95 -1.77 -17.73 -2.34
N GLU A 96 -2.60 -17.13 -3.19
CA GLU A 96 -2.13 -16.47 -4.41
C GLU A 96 -1.19 -15.27 -4.10
N LEU A 97 -1.50 -14.48 -3.08
CA LEU A 97 -0.62 -13.41 -2.64
C LEU A 97 0.76 -13.95 -2.19
N LEU A 98 0.76 -15.02 -1.40
CA LEU A 98 1.98 -15.66 -0.89
C LEU A 98 2.84 -16.33 -1.97
N ARG A 99 2.20 -16.80 -3.04
CA ARG A 99 2.87 -17.36 -4.22
C ARG A 99 3.38 -16.31 -5.19
N LEU A 100 3.10 -15.02 -4.93
CA LEU A 100 3.34 -13.92 -5.85
C LEU A 100 2.59 -14.10 -7.19
N GLY A 101 1.42 -14.75 -7.12
CA GLY A 101 0.52 -14.98 -8.25
C GLY A 101 -0.42 -13.80 -8.51
N THR A 102 -1.67 -14.12 -8.86
CA THR A 102 -2.71 -13.13 -9.16
C THR A 102 -3.83 -13.18 -8.11
N PRO A 103 -3.65 -12.61 -6.92
CA PRO A 103 -4.65 -12.66 -5.88
C PRO A 103 -5.89 -11.83 -6.23
N ASP A 104 -7.03 -12.22 -5.70
CA ASP A 104 -8.22 -11.36 -5.71
C ASP A 104 -8.03 -10.22 -4.70
N TRP A 105 -7.70 -9.03 -5.22
CA TRP A 105 -7.43 -7.85 -4.40
C TRP A 105 -8.67 -7.36 -3.67
N ASP A 106 -9.86 -7.47 -4.24
CA ASP A 106 -11.11 -7.05 -3.59
C ASP A 106 -11.38 -7.90 -2.34
N VAL A 107 -11.11 -9.19 -2.42
CA VAL A 107 -11.20 -10.11 -1.27
C VAL A 107 -10.18 -9.71 -0.20
N LEU A 108 -8.94 -9.42 -0.58
CA LEU A 108 -7.90 -9.01 0.37
C LEU A 108 -8.22 -7.66 1.03
N PHE A 109 -8.67 -6.66 0.28
CA PHE A 109 -9.09 -5.38 0.85
C PHE A 109 -10.24 -5.56 1.83
N ARG A 110 -11.27 -6.33 1.47
CA ARG A 110 -12.38 -6.64 2.38
C ARG A 110 -11.91 -7.33 3.64
N LEU A 111 -11.00 -8.30 3.52
CA LEU A 111 -10.45 -9.03 4.65
C LEU A 111 -9.75 -8.09 5.65
N PHE A 112 -8.80 -7.29 5.18
CA PHE A 112 -8.00 -6.45 6.05
C PHE A 112 -8.74 -5.23 6.59
N GLN A 113 -9.64 -4.63 5.81
CA GLN A 113 -10.41 -3.46 6.23
C GLN A 113 -11.63 -3.83 7.07
N GLN A 114 -12.43 -4.79 6.65
CA GLN A 114 -13.70 -5.11 7.33
C GLN A 114 -13.50 -5.97 8.57
N LYS A 115 -12.66 -7.00 8.50
CA LYS A 115 -12.33 -7.83 9.66
C LYS A 115 -11.28 -7.20 10.56
N LYS A 116 -10.72 -6.03 10.19
CA LYS A 116 -9.69 -5.30 10.94
C LYS A 116 -8.50 -6.18 11.33
N VAL A 117 -8.08 -7.03 10.41
CA VAL A 117 -6.95 -7.93 10.62
C VAL A 117 -5.67 -7.10 10.68
N HIS A 118 -5.01 -7.14 11.81
CA HIS A 118 -3.73 -6.42 11.96
C HIS A 118 -2.61 -7.18 11.23
N PRO A 119 -1.79 -6.52 10.37
CA PRO A 119 -0.76 -7.19 9.56
C PRO A 119 0.23 -8.02 10.37
N LEU A 120 0.76 -7.49 11.47
CA LEU A 120 1.69 -8.24 12.33
C LEU A 120 1.01 -9.44 13.01
N SER A 121 -0.23 -9.27 13.48
CA SER A 121 -1.00 -10.35 14.09
C SER A 121 -1.31 -11.46 13.08
N PHE A 122 -1.60 -11.08 11.82
CA PHE A 122 -1.76 -12.04 10.73
C PHE A 122 -0.49 -12.84 10.49
N LEU A 123 0.67 -12.18 10.34
CA LEU A 123 1.96 -12.84 10.10
C LEU A 123 2.42 -13.74 11.27
N GLN A 124 1.87 -13.53 12.47
CA GLN A 124 2.13 -14.37 13.66
C GLN A 124 1.04 -15.42 13.89
N SER A 125 -0.01 -15.44 13.07
CA SER A 125 -1.14 -16.35 13.22
C SER A 125 -0.80 -17.78 12.81
N ARG A 126 -1.50 -18.75 13.42
CA ARG A 126 -1.39 -20.17 13.01
C ARG A 126 -1.81 -20.39 11.57
N GLU A 127 -2.80 -19.64 11.11
CA GLU A 127 -3.32 -19.72 9.74
C GLU A 127 -2.27 -19.29 8.73
N PHE A 128 -1.59 -18.16 8.98
CA PHE A 128 -0.48 -17.73 8.13
C PHE A 128 0.66 -18.76 8.15
N MET A 129 1.08 -19.20 9.33
CA MET A 129 2.19 -20.15 9.46
C MET A 129 1.90 -21.46 8.72
N LYS A 130 0.66 -21.97 8.80
CA LYS A 130 0.24 -23.16 8.08
C LYS A 130 0.30 -22.93 6.56
N LEU A 131 -0.35 -21.87 6.10
CA LEU A 131 -0.40 -21.52 4.68
C LEU A 131 1.00 -21.33 4.09
N PHE A 132 1.85 -20.62 4.80
CA PHE A 132 3.23 -20.37 4.41
C PHE A 132 4.07 -21.64 4.40
N THR A 133 3.91 -22.52 5.41
CA THR A 133 4.61 -23.81 5.45
C THR A 133 4.21 -24.69 4.27
N ASP A 134 2.92 -24.78 3.95
CA ASP A 134 2.44 -25.56 2.82
C ASP A 134 3.06 -25.05 1.51
N ILE A 135 3.11 -23.72 1.31
CA ILE A 135 3.72 -23.11 0.13
C ILE A 135 5.24 -23.36 0.08
N CYS A 136 5.96 -23.24 1.21
CA CYS A 136 7.38 -23.52 1.24
C CYS A 136 7.68 -24.97 0.83
N LEU A 137 6.89 -25.93 1.29
CA LEU A 137 7.07 -27.34 0.94
C LEU A 137 6.72 -27.62 -0.53
N GLU A 138 5.73 -26.96 -1.07
CA GLU A 138 5.27 -27.14 -2.46
C GLU A 138 6.20 -26.46 -3.47
N GLU A 139 6.58 -25.20 -3.23
CA GLU A 139 7.22 -24.33 -4.23
C GLU A 139 8.74 -24.12 -3.97
N TYR A 140 9.15 -24.15 -2.70
CA TYR A 140 10.51 -23.77 -2.29
C TYR A 140 11.19 -24.81 -1.38
N PRO A 141 11.15 -26.13 -1.71
CA PRO A 141 11.60 -27.18 -0.80
C PRO A 141 13.08 -27.12 -0.44
N TYR A 142 13.90 -26.39 -1.20
CA TYR A 142 15.34 -26.26 -0.99
C TYR A 142 15.74 -24.95 -0.29
N VAL A 143 14.79 -24.06 0.01
CA VAL A 143 15.08 -22.81 0.70
C VAL A 143 14.95 -23.03 2.20
N PRO A 144 15.93 -22.63 3.02
CA PRO A 144 15.79 -22.69 4.47
C PRO A 144 14.54 -21.90 4.93
N TYR A 145 13.71 -22.53 5.76
CA TYR A 145 12.44 -21.95 6.17
C TYR A 145 12.57 -20.55 6.80
N ALA A 146 13.61 -20.36 7.63
CA ALA A 146 13.88 -19.08 8.27
C ALA A 146 14.15 -17.96 7.23
N ASP A 147 14.93 -18.26 6.21
CA ASP A 147 15.28 -17.30 5.15
C ASP A 147 14.04 -16.96 4.31
N ALA A 148 13.26 -17.98 3.94
CA ALA A 148 11.99 -17.81 3.24
C ALA A 148 11.03 -16.96 4.07
N PHE A 149 10.90 -17.24 5.37
CA PHE A 149 10.02 -16.50 6.28
C PHE A 149 10.43 -15.02 6.40
N HIS A 150 11.71 -14.74 6.63
CA HIS A 150 12.17 -13.35 6.76
C HIS A 150 12.00 -12.56 5.46
N THR A 151 12.28 -13.18 4.32
CA THR A 151 12.07 -12.57 3.01
C THR A 151 10.60 -12.27 2.78
N MET A 152 9.74 -13.27 2.94
CA MET A 152 8.30 -13.12 2.75
C MET A 152 7.70 -12.07 3.69
N ARG A 153 8.08 -12.09 4.97
CA ARG A 153 7.64 -11.08 5.93
C ARG A 153 8.02 -9.66 5.51
N SER A 154 9.25 -9.46 5.03
CA SER A 154 9.73 -8.15 4.58
C SER A 154 8.97 -7.63 3.37
N MET A 155 8.59 -8.51 2.46
CA MET A 155 7.81 -8.17 1.27
C MET A 155 6.34 -7.94 1.59
N LEU A 156 5.75 -8.79 2.42
CA LEU A 156 4.32 -8.75 2.69
C LEU A 156 3.90 -7.66 3.65
N LEU A 157 4.69 -7.37 4.68
CA LEU A 157 4.28 -6.43 5.73
C LEU A 157 3.87 -5.06 5.18
N PRO A 158 4.61 -4.43 4.25
CA PRO A 158 4.18 -3.20 3.60
C PRO A 158 2.86 -3.35 2.83
N VAL A 159 2.71 -4.43 2.05
CA VAL A 159 1.50 -4.71 1.26
C VAL A 159 0.29 -4.88 2.18
N LEU A 160 0.40 -5.71 3.21
CA LEU A 160 -0.68 -5.95 4.17
C LEU A 160 -1.05 -4.66 4.92
N TYR A 161 -0.07 -3.82 5.22
CA TYR A 161 -0.32 -2.52 5.84
C TYR A 161 -1.11 -1.59 4.93
N LEU A 162 -0.75 -1.52 3.64
CA LEU A 162 -1.49 -0.75 2.64
C LEU A 162 -2.93 -1.25 2.49
N LEU A 163 -3.17 -2.56 2.58
CA LEU A 163 -4.51 -3.15 2.53
C LEU A 163 -5.39 -2.74 3.72
N THR A 164 -4.82 -2.35 4.86
CA THR A 164 -5.59 -1.83 6.01
C THR A 164 -5.98 -0.37 5.84
N GLY A 165 -5.27 0.35 4.98
CA GLY A 165 -5.43 1.78 4.76
C GLY A 165 -6.62 2.13 3.88
N ARG A 166 -6.92 3.42 3.86
CA ARG A 166 -7.92 3.98 2.95
C ARG A 166 -7.29 4.18 1.57
N VAL A 167 -7.96 3.73 0.53
CA VAL A 167 -7.64 4.10 -0.86
C VAL A 167 -8.39 5.38 -1.19
N PRO A 168 -7.71 6.48 -1.55
CA PRO A 168 -8.39 7.71 -1.95
C PRO A 168 -9.30 7.47 -3.16
N LYS A 169 -10.45 8.15 -3.20
CA LYS A 169 -11.40 8.02 -4.33
C LYS A 169 -11.01 8.98 -5.44
N ALA A 170 -10.80 8.46 -6.64
CA ALA A 170 -10.50 9.22 -7.85
C ALA A 170 -11.04 8.50 -9.09
N GLN A 171 -11.19 9.20 -10.21
CA GLN A 171 -11.53 8.61 -11.50
C GLN A 171 -10.29 8.02 -12.19
N ILE A 172 -9.13 8.65 -11.98
CA ILE A 172 -7.87 8.24 -12.57
C ILE A 172 -6.85 8.00 -11.45
N TYR A 173 -6.14 6.88 -11.54
CA TYR A 173 -5.00 6.58 -10.67
C TYR A 173 -3.73 6.55 -11.50
N HIS A 174 -2.80 7.41 -11.16
CA HIS A 174 -1.52 7.55 -11.86
C HIS A 174 -0.38 7.25 -10.88
N ALA A 175 0.25 6.10 -11.03
CA ALA A 175 1.41 5.72 -10.23
C ALA A 175 2.68 6.35 -10.82
N ILE A 176 3.39 7.07 -9.97
CA ILE A 176 4.68 7.65 -10.30
C ILE A 176 5.76 6.78 -9.67
N SER A 177 6.38 5.97 -10.49
CA SER A 177 7.54 5.21 -10.08
C SER A 177 8.76 6.14 -10.00
N THR A 178 9.33 6.23 -8.81
CA THR A 178 10.64 6.85 -8.64
C THR A 178 11.76 5.87 -8.93
N GLY A 179 11.40 4.73 -9.41
CA GLY A 179 12.08 3.58 -9.98
C GLY A 179 13.54 3.36 -9.61
N TYR A 180 13.76 2.25 -9.06
CA TYR A 180 15.00 1.50 -9.19
C TYR A 180 14.72 0.27 -10.06
#